data_7ed7ca9bb518477b25efebf900fb2dfa
#
_entry.id   7ed7ca9bb518477b25efebf900fb2dfa
#
_cell.length_a   1.000
_cell.length_b   1.000
_cell.length_c   1.000
_cell.angle_alpha   90.00
_cell.angle_beta   90.00
_cell.angle_gamma   90.00
#
_symmetry.space_group_name_H-M   'P 1'
#
loop_
_entity.id
_entity.type
_entity.pdbx_description
1 polymer ?
#
loop_
_entity_poly.entity_id
_entity_poly.type
_entity_poly.pdbx_seq_one_letter_code
_entity_poly.pdbx_strand_id
1 'polypeptide(L)'
;VACRGSKSDSVTPNSVMVRRETTHGSASIPPVVVGGIMIFLQREGRTIRELSYSFEADGYIAPDLTILAEHLTLSNSITEWAYQQSPDSVIWMVRDDGLLIGLTYQREHEVVGFHKHVTEGKFRSVCTIPGPTQEELWTVVEREVDGITRKYIELMDNRFTGDSSEHAFFVDSGLTYDQEESDSVFTGLDHLEGKTVSVLADGAVRPDVVVRNGSITLAAPAKIVHAGLSYISNMKTLRLEGGSLNGGTAQGRKKRISHVTVRLFQSL
;
A
#
# COMPACT_ATOMS: atom_id res chain seq x y z
N VAL A 1 -7.47 13.24 23.70
CA VAL A 1 -8.37 14.21 24.35
C VAL A 1 -9.56 14.44 23.43
N ALA A 2 -10.76 14.12 23.86
CA ALA A 2 -11.98 14.46 23.13
C ALA A 2 -12.57 15.78 23.67
N CYS A 3 -12.85 16.71 22.81
CA CYS A 3 -13.63 17.92 23.14
C CYS A 3 -15.08 17.66 22.73
N ARG A 4 -15.99 17.81 23.68
CA ARG A 4 -17.43 17.61 23.45
C ARG A 4 -18.17 18.86 23.89
N GLY A 5 -19.03 19.40 23.03
CA GLY A 5 -20.09 20.32 23.44
C GLY A 5 -21.27 19.55 24.03
N SER A 6 -22.17 20.22 24.75
CA SER A 6 -23.47 19.66 25.11
C SER A 6 -24.22 19.25 23.84
N LYS A 7 -25.09 18.20 23.91
CA LYS A 7 -25.83 17.67 22.76
C LYS A 7 -26.70 18.73 22.04
N SER A 8 -26.97 19.86 22.66
CA SER A 8 -27.84 20.90 22.15
C SER A 8 -27.17 22.26 21.90
N ASP A 9 -25.94 22.45 22.40
CA ASP A 9 -25.31 23.78 22.38
C ASP A 9 -24.02 23.77 21.54
N SER A 10 -23.78 24.87 20.84
CA SER A 10 -22.51 25.12 20.18
C SER A 10 -21.36 25.11 21.18
N VAL A 11 -20.18 24.67 20.75
CA VAL A 11 -18.97 24.72 21.59
C VAL A 11 -18.63 26.17 21.86
N THR A 12 -18.78 26.58 23.11
CA THR A 12 -18.42 27.92 23.60
C THR A 12 -17.47 27.80 24.80
N PRO A 13 -16.78 28.87 25.19
CA PRO A 13 -15.91 28.83 26.38
C PRO A 13 -16.61 28.33 27.65
N ASN A 14 -17.92 28.55 27.76
CA ASN A 14 -18.72 28.20 28.94
C ASN A 14 -19.42 26.82 28.80
N SER A 15 -19.46 26.22 27.60
CA SER A 15 -20.15 24.95 27.34
C SER A 15 -19.20 23.84 26.82
N VAL A 16 -17.89 24.06 26.90
CA VAL A 16 -16.91 23.06 26.49
C VAL A 16 -16.63 22.09 27.63
N MET A 17 -16.76 20.80 27.33
CA MET A 17 -16.31 19.73 28.23
C MET A 17 -15.12 19.01 27.58
N VAL A 18 -14.01 18.96 28.29
CA VAL A 18 -12.82 18.22 27.88
C VAL A 18 -12.70 16.98 28.75
N ARG A 19 -12.81 15.81 28.14
CA ARG A 19 -12.68 14.52 28.82
C ARG A 19 -11.54 13.71 28.21
N ARG A 20 -10.82 12.99 29.05
CA ARG A 20 -9.80 12.04 28.60
C ARG A 20 -10.48 10.70 28.34
N GLU A 21 -10.55 10.28 27.08
CA GLU A 21 -11.18 9.02 26.68
C GLU A 21 -10.17 7.85 26.64
N THR A 22 -8.90 8.13 26.32
CA THR A 22 -7.85 7.10 26.26
C THR A 22 -6.54 7.59 26.82
N THR A 23 -5.70 6.67 27.30
CA THR A 23 -4.37 6.95 27.85
C THR A 23 -3.23 6.78 26.84
N HIS A 24 -3.52 6.22 25.63
CA HIS A 24 -2.48 5.85 24.67
C HIS A 24 -1.70 7.04 24.10
N GLY A 25 -2.32 8.21 24.01
CA GLY A 25 -1.71 9.36 23.34
C GLY A 25 -1.68 9.15 21.82
N SER A 26 -1.37 10.23 21.10
CA SER A 26 -1.25 10.21 19.62
C SER A 26 0.13 10.71 19.22
N ALA A 27 0.67 10.16 18.14
CA ALA A 27 1.81 10.73 17.44
C ALA A 27 1.42 12.06 16.78
N SER A 28 2.43 12.83 16.36
CA SER A 28 2.22 14.12 15.68
C SER A 28 1.87 13.96 14.20
N ILE A 29 0.98 13.00 13.90
CA ILE A 29 0.43 12.74 12.57
C ILE A 29 -1.08 12.91 12.68
N PRO A 30 -1.72 13.64 11.75
CA PRO A 30 -3.18 13.81 11.77
C PRO A 30 -3.90 12.46 11.72
N PRO A 31 -4.93 12.24 12.55
CA PRO A 31 -5.73 11.02 12.47
C PRO A 31 -6.53 10.98 11.17
N VAL A 32 -6.87 9.78 10.74
CA VAL A 32 -7.72 9.52 9.57
C VAL A 32 -9.11 9.12 10.05
N VAL A 33 -10.13 9.65 9.39
CA VAL A 33 -11.53 9.27 9.65
C VAL A 33 -12.00 8.35 8.53
N VAL A 34 -12.36 7.11 8.91
CA VAL A 34 -12.90 6.11 8.00
C VAL A 34 -14.31 5.76 8.44
N GLY A 35 -15.30 6.12 7.63
CA GLY A 35 -16.71 6.05 8.05
C GLY A 35 -16.95 6.90 9.31
N GLY A 36 -17.46 6.33 10.37
CA GLY A 36 -17.68 7.00 11.66
C GLY A 36 -16.57 6.81 12.68
N ILE A 37 -15.40 6.32 12.27
CA ILE A 37 -14.33 5.86 13.13
C ILE A 37 -13.08 6.70 12.88
N MET A 38 -12.38 7.04 13.96
CA MET A 38 -11.09 7.69 13.88
C MET A 38 -9.97 6.67 14.03
N ILE A 39 -9.06 6.63 13.08
CA ILE A 39 -7.84 5.83 13.14
C ILE A 39 -6.68 6.77 13.46
N PHE A 40 -5.91 6.45 14.48
CA PHE A 40 -4.79 7.27 14.92
C PHE A 40 -3.55 6.42 15.20
N LEU A 41 -2.41 7.03 15.04
CA LEU A 41 -1.12 6.45 15.38
C LEU A 41 -0.81 6.74 16.85
N GLN A 42 -0.53 5.70 17.63
CA GLN A 42 -0.14 5.84 19.02
C GLN A 42 1.17 6.64 19.13
N ARG A 43 1.41 7.28 20.27
CA ARG A 43 2.54 8.20 20.52
C ARG A 43 3.90 7.66 20.07
N GLU A 44 4.14 6.37 20.23
CA GLU A 44 5.41 5.73 19.88
C GLU A 44 5.62 5.56 18.36
N GLY A 45 4.63 5.92 17.53
CA GLY A 45 4.72 5.88 16.08
C GLY A 45 4.65 4.48 15.46
N ARG A 46 4.21 3.47 16.21
CA ARG A 46 4.27 2.06 15.78
C ARG A 46 2.94 1.33 15.83
N THR A 47 2.08 1.70 16.75
CA THR A 47 0.79 1.05 16.96
C THR A 47 -0.32 1.89 16.35
N ILE A 48 -1.11 1.30 15.47
CA ILE A 48 -2.28 1.91 14.84
C ILE A 48 -3.49 1.51 15.64
N ARG A 49 -4.27 2.49 16.07
CA ARG A 49 -5.46 2.27 16.87
C ARG A 49 -6.70 2.84 16.22
N GLU A 50 -7.78 2.14 16.40
CA GLU A 50 -9.12 2.60 16.12
C GLU A 50 -9.68 3.33 17.35
N LEU A 51 -10.30 4.48 17.17
CA LEU A 51 -11.09 5.14 18.22
C LEU A 51 -12.54 5.11 17.81
N SER A 52 -13.32 4.29 18.50
CA SER A 52 -14.75 4.12 18.25
C SER A 52 -15.54 4.15 19.55
N TYR A 53 -16.79 4.60 19.48
CA TYR A 53 -17.68 4.55 20.62
C TYR A 53 -18.21 3.11 20.81
N SER A 54 -18.11 2.60 22.03
CA SER A 54 -18.70 1.34 22.44
C SER A 54 -19.90 1.60 23.35
N PHE A 55 -21.05 1.14 22.93
CA PHE A 55 -22.27 1.25 23.75
C PHE A 55 -22.18 0.40 25.03
N GLU A 56 -21.52 -0.74 24.96
CA GLU A 56 -21.33 -1.66 26.11
C GLU A 56 -20.46 -1.04 27.22
N ALA A 57 -19.42 -0.31 26.79
CA ALA A 57 -18.51 0.40 27.71
C ALA A 57 -19.00 1.79 28.09
N ASP A 58 -20.09 2.27 27.47
CA ASP A 58 -20.56 3.66 27.53
C ASP A 58 -19.43 4.69 27.38
N GLY A 59 -18.55 4.43 26.42
CA GLY A 59 -17.35 5.24 26.22
C GLY A 59 -16.60 4.91 24.93
N TYR A 60 -15.49 5.61 24.74
CA TYR A 60 -14.62 5.35 23.60
C TYR A 60 -13.60 4.26 23.94
N ILE A 61 -13.47 3.29 23.03
CA ILE A 61 -12.46 2.25 23.07
C ILE A 61 -11.41 2.51 21.99
N ALA A 62 -10.20 1.98 22.21
CA ALA A 62 -9.10 2.16 21.27
C ALA A 62 -8.36 0.84 21.02
N PRO A 63 -9.01 -0.16 20.35
CA PRO A 63 -8.38 -1.42 20.03
C PRO A 63 -7.17 -1.23 19.11
N ASP A 64 -6.23 -2.17 19.21
CA ASP A 64 -5.01 -2.22 18.43
C ASP A 64 -5.26 -2.96 17.12
N LEU A 65 -5.10 -2.29 15.98
CA LEU A 65 -5.23 -2.88 14.65
C LEU A 65 -3.95 -3.60 14.20
N THR A 66 -2.81 -3.27 14.80
CA THR A 66 -1.50 -3.83 14.41
C THR A 66 -1.16 -5.16 15.10
N ILE A 67 -2.00 -5.67 15.98
CA ILE A 67 -1.71 -6.83 16.82
C ILE A 67 -1.25 -8.09 16.06
N LEU A 68 -1.77 -8.32 14.85
CA LEU A 68 -1.35 -9.42 13.97
C LEU A 68 -0.27 -9.00 12.95
N ALA A 69 0.08 -7.73 12.90
CA ALA A 69 1.01 -7.14 11.95
C ALA A 69 2.19 -6.40 12.61
N GLU A 70 2.45 -6.63 13.90
CA GLU A 70 3.53 -5.99 14.66
C GLU A 70 4.89 -6.05 13.97
N HIS A 71 5.16 -7.14 13.26
CA HIS A 71 6.42 -7.33 12.52
C HIS A 71 6.67 -6.25 11.46
N LEU A 72 5.65 -5.52 11.02
CA LEU A 72 5.77 -4.43 10.05
C LEU A 72 6.21 -3.11 10.72
N THR A 73 5.91 -2.91 12.00
CA THR A 73 6.17 -1.65 12.70
C THR A 73 7.04 -1.81 13.94
N LEU A 74 7.44 -3.04 14.32
CA LEU A 74 8.16 -3.32 15.55
C LEU A 74 9.48 -2.53 15.69
N SER A 75 10.25 -2.42 14.61
CA SER A 75 11.57 -1.78 14.61
C SER A 75 11.58 -0.37 14.05
N ASN A 76 10.55 0.01 13.32
CA ASN A 76 10.48 1.25 12.56
C ASN A 76 9.15 1.97 12.81
N SER A 77 9.19 3.28 12.84
CA SER A 77 8.01 4.11 13.06
C SER A 77 7.40 4.60 11.74
N ILE A 78 6.10 4.87 11.78
CA ILE A 78 5.38 5.52 10.69
C ILE A 78 5.64 7.02 10.79
N THR A 79 6.03 7.64 9.68
CA THR A 79 6.36 9.07 9.59
C THR A 79 5.25 9.89 8.95
N GLU A 80 4.50 9.29 8.06
CA GLU A 80 3.44 9.93 7.31
C GLU A 80 2.41 8.91 6.86
N TRP A 81 1.18 9.31 6.67
CA TRP A 81 0.15 8.51 6.03
C TRP A 81 -0.86 9.32 5.24
N ALA A 82 -1.53 8.65 4.30
CA ALA A 82 -2.64 9.17 3.53
C ALA A 82 -3.74 8.12 3.42
N TYR A 83 -5.00 8.54 3.37
CA TYR A 83 -6.14 7.65 3.22
C TYR A 83 -6.70 7.73 1.81
N GLN A 84 -6.72 6.61 1.12
CA GLN A 84 -7.36 6.39 -0.16
C GLN A 84 -8.70 5.69 0.09
N GLN A 85 -9.80 6.42 -0.05
CA GLN A 85 -11.14 5.89 0.20
C GLN A 85 -11.57 4.96 -0.92
N SER A 86 -11.34 5.36 -2.16
CA SER A 86 -11.74 4.61 -3.34
C SER A 86 -10.51 4.14 -4.12
N PRO A 87 -10.48 2.86 -4.58
CA PRO A 87 -11.57 1.86 -4.58
C PRO A 87 -11.63 0.99 -3.32
N ASP A 88 -10.54 0.81 -2.59
CA ASP A 88 -10.37 -0.32 -1.66
C ASP A 88 -10.30 0.08 -0.18
N SER A 89 -10.47 1.36 0.15
CA SER A 89 -10.37 1.88 1.54
C SER A 89 -9.02 1.53 2.18
N VAL A 90 -7.94 2.11 1.67
CA VAL A 90 -6.56 1.81 2.10
C VAL A 90 -5.94 3.03 2.79
N ILE A 91 -5.35 2.82 3.95
CA ILE A 91 -4.47 3.80 4.60
C ILE A 91 -3.05 3.45 4.20
N TRP A 92 -2.44 4.32 3.42
CA TRP A 92 -1.06 4.20 2.96
C TRP A 92 -0.12 4.89 3.94
N MET A 93 0.95 4.22 4.34
CA MET A 93 1.84 4.67 5.40
C MET A 93 3.29 4.56 4.98
N VAL A 94 4.04 5.63 5.14
CA VAL A 94 5.49 5.64 4.94
C VAL A 94 6.19 5.38 6.27
N ARG A 95 7.11 4.44 6.27
CA ARG A 95 7.97 4.11 7.39
C ARG A 95 9.27 4.92 7.34
N ASP A 96 9.90 5.13 8.50
CA ASP A 96 11.15 5.90 8.64
C ASP A 96 12.33 5.32 7.83
N ASP A 97 12.35 4.01 7.58
CA ASP A 97 13.34 3.35 6.72
C ASP A 97 13.02 3.43 5.22
N GLY A 98 11.84 3.95 4.86
CA GLY A 98 11.41 4.14 3.47
C GLY A 98 10.58 3.00 2.90
N LEU A 99 10.04 2.11 3.73
CA LEU A 99 9.06 1.11 3.30
C LEU A 99 7.66 1.75 3.21
N LEU A 100 6.88 1.40 2.20
CA LEU A 100 5.47 1.74 2.11
C LEU A 100 4.62 0.57 2.62
N ILE A 101 3.70 0.85 3.52
CA ILE A 101 2.75 -0.12 4.06
C ILE A 101 1.33 0.35 3.71
N GLY A 102 0.48 -0.58 3.29
CA GLY A 102 -0.95 -0.35 3.16
C GLY A 102 -1.73 -1.09 4.24
N LEU A 103 -2.74 -0.45 4.76
CA LEU A 103 -3.76 -1.04 5.63
C LEU A 103 -5.11 -0.94 4.93
N THR A 104 -5.60 -2.05 4.40
CA THR A 104 -6.99 -2.14 3.94
C THR A 104 -7.89 -2.27 5.16
N TYR A 105 -8.80 -1.31 5.32
CA TYR A 105 -9.68 -1.25 6.46
C TYR A 105 -11.13 -1.06 6.02
N GLN A 106 -11.96 -2.09 6.24
CA GLN A 106 -13.40 -2.08 5.95
C GLN A 106 -14.14 -2.73 7.12
N ARG A 107 -14.59 -1.91 8.05
CA ARG A 107 -15.17 -2.40 9.30
C ARG A 107 -16.44 -3.21 9.10
N GLU A 108 -17.30 -2.80 8.17
CA GLU A 108 -18.56 -3.46 7.88
C GLU A 108 -18.37 -4.90 7.40
N HIS A 109 -17.20 -5.19 6.86
CA HIS A 109 -16.80 -6.50 6.35
C HIS A 109 -15.76 -7.20 7.24
N GLU A 110 -15.43 -6.60 8.40
CA GLU A 110 -14.39 -7.10 9.32
C GLU A 110 -13.02 -7.29 8.65
N VAL A 111 -12.73 -6.49 7.62
CA VAL A 111 -11.45 -6.55 6.89
C VAL A 111 -10.46 -5.60 7.55
N VAL A 112 -9.38 -6.19 8.07
CA VAL A 112 -8.20 -5.50 8.56
C VAL A 112 -6.99 -6.22 7.99
N GLY A 113 -6.45 -5.73 6.89
CA GLY A 113 -5.39 -6.39 6.15
C GLY A 113 -4.19 -5.49 5.92
N PHE A 114 -3.01 -5.93 6.35
CA PHE A 114 -1.76 -5.21 6.11
C PHE A 114 -0.99 -5.82 4.95
N HIS A 115 -0.41 -4.97 4.12
CA HIS A 115 0.50 -5.36 3.05
C HIS A 115 1.66 -4.36 2.96
N LYS A 116 2.76 -4.80 2.38
CA LYS A 116 3.95 -3.95 2.19
C LYS A 116 4.31 -3.87 0.72
N HIS A 117 4.82 -2.70 0.33
CA HIS A 117 5.34 -2.43 -1.00
C HIS A 117 6.82 -2.11 -0.90
N VAL A 118 7.61 -2.83 -1.68
CA VAL A 118 9.06 -2.69 -1.74
C VAL A 118 9.41 -2.16 -3.12
N THR A 119 10.28 -1.18 -3.18
CA THR A 119 10.83 -0.63 -4.41
C THR A 119 12.35 -0.59 -4.34
N GLU A 120 13.02 -0.51 -5.48
CA GLU A 120 14.43 -0.16 -5.51
C GLU A 120 14.61 1.35 -5.24
N GLY A 121 14.54 1.69 -3.94
CA GLY A 121 14.54 3.06 -3.45
C GLY A 121 13.91 3.17 -2.06
N LYS A 122 13.52 4.37 -1.68
CA LYS A 122 12.88 4.66 -0.40
C LYS A 122 11.69 5.59 -0.58
N PHE A 123 10.53 5.18 -0.14
CA PHE A 123 9.38 6.06 -0.05
C PHE A 123 9.63 7.14 1.01
N ARG A 124 9.35 8.39 0.68
CA ARG A 124 9.60 9.55 1.53
C ARG A 124 8.35 10.32 1.90
N SER A 125 7.34 10.30 1.05
CA SER A 125 6.06 10.95 1.27
C SER A 125 4.97 10.24 0.50
N VAL A 126 3.72 10.40 0.94
CA VAL A 126 2.54 9.81 0.32
C VAL A 126 1.37 10.77 0.42
N CYS A 127 0.62 10.91 -0.66
CA CYS A 127 -0.66 11.63 -0.65
C CYS A 127 -1.67 10.97 -1.57
N THR A 128 -2.94 11.24 -1.32
CA THR A 128 -4.05 10.82 -2.16
C THR A 128 -4.71 12.04 -2.78
N ILE A 129 -5.02 11.96 -4.05
CA ILE A 129 -5.65 13.03 -4.82
C ILE A 129 -6.87 12.46 -5.53
N PRO A 130 -8.02 13.17 -5.54
CA PRO A 130 -9.18 12.73 -6.33
C PRO A 130 -8.83 12.66 -7.82
N GLY A 131 -8.99 11.47 -8.41
CA GLY A 131 -8.83 11.24 -9.85
C GLY A 131 -10.19 11.13 -10.57
N PRO A 132 -10.17 10.93 -11.88
CA PRO A 132 -11.40 10.89 -12.70
C PRO A 132 -12.34 9.73 -12.37
N THR A 133 -11.81 8.57 -11.99
CA THR A 133 -12.58 7.34 -11.72
C THR A 133 -12.42 6.85 -10.29
N GLN A 134 -11.30 7.12 -9.68
CA GLN A 134 -10.95 6.73 -8.31
C GLN A 134 -9.92 7.69 -7.75
N GLU A 135 -9.63 7.59 -6.46
CA GLU A 135 -8.53 8.36 -5.88
C GLU A 135 -7.18 7.80 -6.31
N GLU A 136 -6.28 8.70 -6.65
CA GLU A 136 -4.92 8.40 -7.07
C GLU A 136 -3.96 8.45 -5.89
N LEU A 137 -3.08 7.47 -5.80
CA LEU A 137 -2.00 7.46 -4.81
C LEU A 137 -0.71 8.00 -5.43
N TRP A 138 -0.25 9.12 -4.92
CA TRP A 138 1.00 9.74 -5.32
C TRP A 138 2.05 9.57 -4.23
N THR A 139 3.27 9.26 -4.63
CA THR A 139 4.39 9.01 -3.72
C THR A 139 5.61 9.80 -4.13
N VAL A 140 6.41 10.21 -3.16
CA VAL A 140 7.78 10.69 -3.42
C VAL A 140 8.73 9.54 -3.11
N VAL A 141 9.45 9.09 -4.11
CA VAL A 141 10.43 8.00 -3.99
C VAL A 141 11.84 8.54 -4.21
N GLU A 142 12.73 8.20 -3.31
CA GLU A 142 14.16 8.50 -3.40
C GLU A 142 14.88 7.30 -3.99
N ARG A 143 15.55 7.50 -5.12
CA ARG A 143 16.26 6.45 -5.87
C ARG A 143 17.70 6.87 -6.13
N GLU A 144 18.58 5.88 -6.26
CA GLU A 144 19.93 6.06 -6.73
C GLU A 144 20.00 5.73 -8.23
N VAL A 145 20.33 6.73 -9.03
CA VAL A 145 20.44 6.64 -10.48
C VAL A 145 21.80 7.18 -10.88
N ASP A 146 22.63 6.37 -11.53
CA ASP A 146 23.99 6.71 -11.93
C ASP A 146 24.84 7.27 -10.77
N GLY A 147 24.73 6.65 -9.59
CA GLY A 147 25.46 7.05 -8.37
C GLY A 147 24.97 8.36 -7.73
N ILE A 148 23.88 8.94 -8.23
CA ILE A 148 23.29 10.16 -7.70
C ILE A 148 21.93 9.87 -7.07
N THR A 149 21.75 10.30 -5.81
CA THR A 149 20.46 10.21 -5.14
C THR A 149 19.52 11.29 -5.66
N ARG A 150 18.37 10.90 -6.18
CA ARG A 150 17.32 11.78 -6.70
C ARG A 150 15.97 11.41 -6.10
N LYS A 151 15.04 12.37 -6.10
CA LYS A 151 13.66 12.16 -5.69
C LYS A 151 12.74 12.28 -6.89
N TYR A 152 11.85 11.32 -7.03
CA TYR A 152 10.85 11.27 -8.09
C TYR A 152 9.45 11.31 -7.49
N ILE A 153 8.54 11.95 -8.19
CA ILE A 153 7.10 11.89 -7.88
C ILE A 153 6.54 10.79 -8.77
N GLU A 154 5.99 9.77 -8.14
CA GLU A 154 5.49 8.58 -8.82
C GLU A 154 4.01 8.37 -8.49
N LEU A 155 3.23 8.02 -9.50
CA LEU A 155 1.83 7.62 -9.37
C LEU A 155 1.77 6.10 -9.26
N MET A 156 1.08 5.59 -8.26
CA MET A 156 0.72 4.17 -8.23
C MET A 156 -0.41 3.94 -9.21
N ASP A 157 -0.15 3.15 -10.24
CA ASP A 157 -1.14 2.84 -11.25
C ASP A 157 -2.33 2.06 -10.68
N ASN A 158 -3.45 2.18 -11.36
CA ASN A 158 -4.69 1.53 -10.99
C ASN A 158 -4.56 0.01 -11.10
N ARG A 159 -5.35 -0.71 -10.31
CA ARG A 159 -5.42 -2.16 -10.46
C ARG A 159 -5.87 -2.51 -11.87
N PHE A 160 -5.07 -3.32 -12.55
CA PHE A 160 -5.44 -3.86 -13.85
C PHE A 160 -6.70 -4.75 -13.72
N THR A 161 -7.75 -4.38 -14.42
CA THR A 161 -9.03 -5.10 -14.46
C THR A 161 -9.48 -5.40 -15.89
N GLY A 162 -8.64 -5.09 -16.88
CA GLY A 162 -8.91 -5.29 -18.29
C GLY A 162 -8.72 -6.72 -18.76
N ASP A 163 -9.21 -7.01 -19.93
CA ASP A 163 -9.13 -8.33 -20.56
C ASP A 163 -7.91 -8.45 -21.51
N SER A 164 -7.29 -7.33 -21.88
CA SER A 164 -6.15 -7.29 -22.79
C SER A 164 -4.84 -7.15 -22.07
N SER A 165 -3.98 -8.14 -22.21
CA SER A 165 -2.67 -8.20 -21.57
C SER A 165 -1.73 -7.06 -21.97
N GLU A 166 -1.95 -6.46 -23.15
CA GLU A 166 -1.12 -5.36 -23.64
C GLU A 166 -1.19 -4.10 -22.80
N HIS A 167 -2.26 -3.94 -21.98
CA HIS A 167 -2.43 -2.81 -21.08
C HIS A 167 -2.08 -3.15 -19.63
N ALA A 168 -1.52 -4.32 -19.37
CA ALA A 168 -1.17 -4.77 -18.02
C ALA A 168 0.15 -4.14 -17.54
N PHE A 169 0.06 -3.11 -16.70
CA PHE A 169 1.22 -2.43 -16.11
C PHE A 169 1.65 -3.10 -14.81
N PHE A 170 2.69 -3.95 -14.86
CA PHE A 170 3.23 -4.69 -13.71
C PHE A 170 4.73 -4.47 -13.55
N VAL A 171 5.15 -3.23 -13.61
CA VAL A 171 6.53 -2.79 -13.37
C VAL A 171 6.55 -1.66 -12.35
N ASP A 172 7.69 -1.45 -11.70
CA ASP A 172 7.90 -0.36 -10.76
C ASP A 172 8.70 0.77 -11.42
N SER A 173 8.40 2.02 -11.10
CA SER A 173 9.05 3.20 -11.70
C SER A 173 9.08 3.20 -13.24
N GLY A 174 8.08 2.59 -13.86
CA GLY A 174 8.05 2.38 -15.30
C GLY A 174 7.33 3.47 -16.06
N LEU A 175 7.42 3.36 -17.37
CA LEU A 175 6.67 4.16 -18.34
C LEU A 175 5.86 3.28 -19.27
N THR A 176 4.72 3.81 -19.69
CA THR A 176 3.88 3.24 -20.74
C THR A 176 4.05 4.03 -22.02
N TYR A 177 4.28 3.33 -23.10
CA TYR A 177 4.27 3.85 -24.46
C TYR A 177 3.06 3.25 -25.17
N ASP A 178 2.23 4.09 -25.76
CA ASP A 178 1.09 3.71 -26.59
C ASP A 178 1.17 4.54 -27.88
N GLN A 179 1.60 3.90 -28.96
CA GLN A 179 1.92 4.57 -30.22
C GLN A 179 1.04 4.05 -31.35
N GLU A 180 0.72 4.91 -32.32
CA GLU A 180 -0.04 4.51 -33.50
C GLU A 180 0.77 3.57 -34.42
N GLU A 181 2.08 3.83 -34.52
CA GLU A 181 3.02 3.03 -35.32
C GLU A 181 3.98 2.26 -34.39
N SER A 182 4.36 1.05 -34.81
CA SER A 182 5.30 0.24 -34.05
C SER A 182 6.73 0.77 -34.17
N ASP A 183 7.43 0.86 -33.07
CA ASP A 183 8.84 1.25 -32.99
C ASP A 183 9.62 0.22 -32.17
N SER A 184 10.94 0.23 -32.35
CA SER A 184 11.87 -0.59 -31.57
C SER A 184 12.68 0.21 -30.56
N VAL A 185 12.64 1.54 -30.60
CA VAL A 185 13.40 2.41 -29.70
C VAL A 185 12.46 3.26 -28.85
N PHE A 186 12.58 3.14 -27.54
CA PHE A 186 11.74 3.85 -26.56
C PHE A 186 12.60 4.72 -25.67
N THR A 187 12.27 6.01 -25.57
CA THR A 187 13.07 7.05 -24.91
C THR A 187 12.35 7.63 -23.69
N GLY A 188 13.05 8.43 -22.86
CA GLY A 188 12.47 9.06 -21.67
C GLY A 188 12.69 8.28 -20.39
N LEU A 189 13.53 7.23 -20.42
CA LEU A 189 13.88 6.39 -19.29
C LEU A 189 15.13 6.89 -18.54
N ASP A 190 15.44 8.19 -18.61
CA ASP A 190 16.62 8.79 -17.95
C ASP A 190 16.65 8.53 -16.44
N HIS A 191 15.48 8.39 -15.83
CA HIS A 191 15.32 8.06 -14.40
C HIS A 191 15.71 6.60 -14.06
N LEU A 192 15.92 5.77 -15.07
CA LEU A 192 16.36 4.37 -14.94
C LEU A 192 17.71 4.13 -15.64
N GLU A 193 18.49 5.17 -15.90
CA GLU A 193 19.80 5.04 -16.58
C GLU A 193 20.69 3.99 -15.89
N GLY A 194 21.24 3.08 -16.69
CA GLY A 194 22.08 1.99 -16.24
C GLY A 194 21.34 0.81 -15.56
N LYS A 195 20.02 0.92 -15.31
CA LYS A 195 19.22 -0.13 -14.73
C LYS A 195 18.80 -1.17 -15.78
N THR A 196 18.61 -2.41 -15.35
CA THR A 196 17.97 -3.45 -16.13
C THR A 196 16.46 -3.35 -15.90
N VAL A 197 15.70 -3.19 -16.96
CA VAL A 197 14.24 -3.07 -16.92
C VAL A 197 13.57 -4.28 -17.53
N SER A 198 12.46 -4.68 -16.95
CA SER A 198 11.55 -5.67 -17.51
C SER A 198 10.59 -5.01 -18.49
N VAL A 199 10.26 -5.70 -19.55
CA VAL A 199 9.48 -5.15 -20.66
C VAL A 199 8.31 -6.08 -21.01
N LEU A 200 7.11 -5.48 -21.07
CA LEU A 200 5.93 -6.06 -21.69
C LEU A 200 5.67 -5.28 -22.98
N ALA A 201 5.62 -5.96 -24.12
CA ALA A 201 5.40 -5.34 -25.42
C ALA A 201 4.32 -6.08 -26.21
N ASP A 202 3.25 -5.36 -26.59
CA ASP A 202 2.05 -5.89 -27.27
C ASP A 202 1.50 -7.14 -26.55
N GLY A 203 1.40 -7.08 -25.21
CA GLY A 203 0.90 -8.16 -24.37
C GLY A 203 1.84 -9.36 -24.19
N ALA A 204 3.08 -9.29 -24.67
CA ALA A 204 4.05 -10.36 -24.53
C ALA A 204 5.29 -9.90 -23.73
N VAL A 205 5.71 -10.70 -22.77
CA VAL A 205 6.95 -10.47 -22.01
C VAL A 205 8.14 -10.56 -22.96
N ARG A 206 9.01 -9.56 -22.92
CA ARG A 206 10.26 -9.52 -23.68
C ARG A 206 11.46 -9.74 -22.75
N PRO A 207 12.62 -10.11 -23.29
CA PRO A 207 13.85 -10.16 -22.51
C PRO A 207 14.14 -8.82 -21.85
N ASP A 208 14.68 -8.86 -20.64
CA ASP A 208 15.10 -7.67 -19.91
C ASP A 208 16.16 -6.90 -20.70
N VAL A 209 16.11 -5.57 -20.65
CA VAL A 209 16.98 -4.66 -21.38
C VAL A 209 17.63 -3.65 -20.43
N VAL A 210 18.88 -3.27 -20.67
CA VAL A 210 19.56 -2.23 -19.91
C VAL A 210 19.28 -0.87 -20.55
N VAL A 211 18.83 0.08 -19.74
CA VAL A 211 18.63 1.47 -20.19
C VAL A 211 19.99 2.12 -20.46
N ARG A 212 20.14 2.73 -21.62
CA ARG A 212 21.34 3.45 -22.06
C ARG A 212 20.96 4.76 -22.74
N ASN A 213 21.53 5.86 -22.28
CA ASN A 213 21.21 7.21 -22.75
C ASN A 213 19.70 7.50 -22.69
N GLY A 214 19.06 7.13 -21.56
CA GLY A 214 17.62 7.31 -21.34
C GLY A 214 16.72 6.49 -22.26
N SER A 215 17.23 5.45 -22.94
CA SER A 215 16.48 4.69 -23.93
C SER A 215 16.70 3.17 -23.82
N ILE A 216 15.74 2.42 -24.36
CA ILE A 216 15.84 0.97 -24.58
C ILE A 216 15.60 0.68 -26.06
N THR A 217 16.20 -0.42 -26.56
CA THR A 217 15.98 -0.92 -27.92
C THR A 217 15.52 -2.35 -27.86
N LEU A 218 14.35 -2.64 -28.44
CA LEU A 218 13.77 -3.96 -28.52
C LEU A 218 14.22 -4.69 -29.80
N ALA A 219 14.32 -6.00 -29.74
CA ALA A 219 14.67 -6.83 -30.90
C ALA A 219 13.59 -6.85 -32.00
N ALA A 220 12.34 -6.56 -31.64
CA ALA A 220 11.22 -6.45 -32.57
C ALA A 220 10.41 -5.19 -32.22
N PRO A 221 9.90 -4.47 -33.22
CA PRO A 221 9.08 -3.31 -33.01
C PRO A 221 7.76 -3.68 -32.31
N ALA A 222 7.24 -2.76 -31.51
CA ALA A 222 5.98 -2.89 -30.78
C ALA A 222 5.25 -1.54 -30.70
N LYS A 223 3.94 -1.58 -30.45
CA LYS A 223 3.09 -0.39 -30.31
C LYS A 223 2.89 0.00 -28.87
N ILE A 224 2.45 -0.96 -28.07
CA ILE A 224 2.18 -0.76 -26.65
C ILE A 224 3.30 -1.41 -25.85
N VAL A 225 4.05 -0.58 -25.11
CA VAL A 225 5.19 -1.07 -24.33
C VAL A 225 5.14 -0.50 -22.92
N HIS A 226 5.27 -1.39 -21.95
CA HIS A 226 5.53 -1.04 -20.56
C HIS A 226 6.95 -1.43 -20.21
N ALA A 227 7.75 -0.50 -19.74
CA ALA A 227 9.14 -0.73 -19.35
C ALA A 227 9.42 -0.13 -17.97
N GLY A 228 9.99 -0.90 -17.07
CA GLY A 228 10.30 -0.46 -15.70
C GLY A 228 11.05 -1.51 -14.90
N LEU A 229 11.26 -1.23 -13.62
CA LEU A 229 11.93 -2.13 -12.70
C LEU A 229 11.03 -3.33 -12.39
N SER A 230 11.61 -4.52 -12.34
CA SER A 230 10.92 -5.70 -11.87
C SER A 230 10.74 -5.69 -10.36
N TYR A 231 9.67 -6.31 -9.87
CA TYR A 231 9.47 -6.55 -8.45
C TYR A 231 8.98 -7.99 -8.20
N ILE A 232 9.16 -8.46 -6.98
CA ILE A 232 8.75 -9.81 -6.59
C ILE A 232 7.52 -9.72 -5.69
N SER A 233 6.42 -10.31 -6.14
CA SER A 233 5.22 -10.47 -5.33
C SER A 233 5.35 -11.70 -4.43
N ASN A 234 5.22 -11.50 -3.12
CA ASN A 234 5.29 -12.54 -2.12
C ASN A 234 3.99 -12.60 -1.32
N MET A 235 3.41 -13.79 -1.23
CA MET A 235 2.29 -14.07 -0.36
C MET A 235 2.68 -15.18 0.63
N LYS A 236 2.46 -14.93 1.92
CA LYS A 236 2.66 -15.91 2.97
C LYS A 236 1.36 -16.10 3.73
N THR A 237 0.82 -17.32 3.67
CA THR A 237 -0.37 -17.68 4.44
C THR A 237 -0.04 -17.81 5.93
N LEU A 238 -1.05 -17.69 6.77
CA LEU A 238 -0.95 -18.06 8.17
C LEU A 238 -0.69 -19.58 8.30
N ARG A 239 -0.27 -20.01 9.49
CA ARG A 239 -0.07 -21.43 9.77
C ARG A 239 -1.39 -22.19 9.58
N LEU A 240 -1.32 -23.27 8.85
CA LEU A 240 -2.48 -24.13 8.68
C LEU A 240 -2.89 -24.75 10.05
N GLU A 241 -4.08 -24.43 10.49
CA GLU A 241 -4.70 -24.99 11.68
C GLU A 241 -5.81 -25.95 11.24
N GLY A 242 -5.50 -27.22 11.20
CA GLY A 242 -6.46 -28.30 10.89
C GLY A 242 -6.84 -29.02 12.17
N GLY A 243 -7.76 -28.48 12.96
CA GLY A 243 -8.34 -29.15 14.11
C GLY A 243 -9.54 -29.99 13.69
N SER A 244 -9.65 -31.23 14.14
CA SER A 244 -10.94 -31.96 14.15
C SER A 244 -11.72 -31.57 15.37
N LEU A 245 -13.05 -31.54 15.27
CA LEU A 245 -13.96 -31.28 16.40
C LEU A 245 -13.66 -32.11 17.66
N ASN A 246 -13.06 -33.29 17.49
CA ASN A 246 -12.75 -34.24 18.56
C ASN A 246 -11.23 -34.38 18.85
N GLY A 247 -10.34 -33.70 18.15
CA GLY A 247 -8.89 -33.93 18.21
C GLY A 247 -8.07 -32.80 18.80
N GLY A 248 -8.67 -31.69 19.18
CA GLY A 248 -7.96 -30.50 19.66
C GLY A 248 -7.15 -29.81 18.59
N THR A 249 -6.30 -28.86 19.01
CA THR A 249 -5.45 -28.06 18.09
C THR A 249 -4.43 -28.91 17.37
N ALA A 250 -4.15 -28.54 16.12
CA ALA A 250 -3.05 -29.13 15.33
C ALA A 250 -1.69 -28.43 15.58
N GLN A 251 -1.62 -27.49 16.51
CA GLN A 251 -0.38 -26.84 16.90
C GLN A 251 0.59 -27.88 17.51
N GLY A 252 1.86 -27.79 17.14
CA GLY A 252 2.88 -28.75 17.58
C GLY A 252 2.91 -30.09 16.85
N ARG A 253 1.95 -30.40 15.98
CA ARG A 253 1.97 -31.62 15.15
C ARG A 253 2.78 -31.41 13.88
N LYS A 254 3.51 -32.44 13.44
CA LYS A 254 4.16 -32.46 12.13
C LYS A 254 3.08 -32.44 11.05
N LYS A 255 3.16 -31.46 10.14
CA LYS A 255 2.23 -31.30 9.01
C LYS A 255 2.98 -31.57 7.72
N ARG A 256 2.37 -32.31 6.81
CA ARG A 256 2.88 -32.52 5.45
C ARG A 256 1.85 -31.95 4.48
N ILE A 257 2.27 -30.97 3.70
CA ILE A 257 1.48 -30.49 2.56
C ILE A 257 1.81 -31.39 1.38
N SER A 258 0.85 -32.23 0.98
CA SER A 258 0.99 -33.16 -0.14
C SER A 258 0.60 -32.52 -1.47
N HIS A 259 -0.27 -31.52 -1.43
CA HIS A 259 -0.77 -30.86 -2.61
C HIS A 259 -1.13 -29.40 -2.30
N VAL A 260 -0.84 -28.50 -3.23
CA VAL A 260 -1.24 -27.10 -3.18
C VAL A 260 -1.94 -26.78 -4.51
N THR A 261 -3.18 -26.31 -4.43
CA THR A 261 -3.92 -25.81 -5.58
C THR A 261 -3.99 -24.29 -5.48
N VAL A 262 -3.44 -23.60 -6.46
CA VAL A 262 -3.50 -22.14 -6.56
C VAL A 262 -4.53 -21.81 -7.64
N ARG A 263 -5.53 -21.01 -7.29
CA ARG A 263 -6.50 -20.49 -8.23
C ARG A 263 -6.14 -19.03 -8.50
N LEU A 264 -5.77 -18.75 -9.73
CA LEU A 264 -5.44 -17.40 -10.17
C LEU A 264 -6.63 -16.84 -10.97
N PHE A 265 -6.79 -15.53 -10.91
CA PHE A 265 -7.82 -14.81 -11.65
C PHE A 265 -7.11 -13.77 -12.53
N GLN A 266 -7.45 -13.74 -13.83
CA GLN A 266 -6.84 -12.84 -14.83
C GLN A 266 -5.31 -12.82 -14.76
N SER A 267 -4.69 -13.98 -14.64
CA SER A 267 -3.23 -14.13 -14.68
C SER A 267 -2.80 -14.46 -16.10
N LEU A 268 -1.71 -13.86 -16.53
CA LEU A 268 -1.05 -14.08 -17.80
C LEU A 268 0.08 -15.09 -17.67
#